data_49010bd7f1cc401ec0cf472eeb4b8e74
#
_entry.id   49010bd7f1cc401ec0cf472eeb4b8e74
#
_cell.length_a   1.000
_cell.length_b   1.000
_cell.length_c   1.000
_cell.angle_alpha   90.00
_cell.angle_beta   90.00
_cell.angle_gamma   90.00
#
_symmetry.space_group_name_H-M   'P 1'
#
loop_
_entity.id
_entity.type
_entity.pdbx_description
1 polymer ?
#
loop_
_entity_poly.entity_id
_entity_poly.type
_entity_poly.pdbx_seq_one_letter_code
_entity_poly.pdbx_strand_id
1 'polypeptide(L)'
;MAEKEPKRKIKIKNYIILALLFIAGTGLTLYLCELYKVYEEYQKQTPVIRDTLSEIKYEDLEHYILDNPTTIIYMCTSSDMVCRNYEKDFKKLIESKELQEKIVYLNLSNVNQEEFVEKFNQQYKYKIKLTTSYPALVVFDEGKVSNLLQGDEKKKLTVVKTKQFIELNKIGE
;
A
#
# COMPACT_ATOMS: atom_id res chain seq x y z
N MET A 1 33.91 55.17 -36.27
CA MET A 1 32.64 54.88 -36.98
C MET A 1 32.22 53.46 -36.62
N ALA A 2 31.16 53.31 -35.85
CA ALA A 2 30.67 51.98 -35.48
C ALA A 2 29.73 51.48 -36.58
N GLU A 3 30.13 50.42 -37.26
CA GLU A 3 29.38 49.76 -38.31
C GLU A 3 28.12 49.11 -37.68
N LYS A 4 26.93 49.57 -38.04
CA LYS A 4 25.65 49.01 -37.60
C LYS A 4 25.41 47.69 -38.33
N GLU A 5 25.53 46.59 -37.64
CA GLU A 5 25.16 45.26 -38.17
C GLU A 5 23.72 45.27 -38.72
N PRO A 6 23.49 44.67 -39.91
CA PRO A 6 22.17 44.63 -40.54
C PRO A 6 21.22 43.75 -39.71
N LYS A 7 20.16 44.34 -39.15
CA LYS A 7 19.07 43.62 -38.46
C LYS A 7 18.43 42.63 -39.43
N ARG A 8 18.71 41.32 -39.26
CA ARG A 8 18.06 40.23 -40.01
C ARG A 8 16.55 40.27 -39.78
N LYS A 9 15.76 40.57 -40.78
CA LYS A 9 14.30 40.52 -40.76
C LYS A 9 13.89 39.04 -40.75
N ILE A 10 13.43 38.54 -39.58
CA ILE A 10 12.89 37.16 -39.45
C ILE A 10 11.55 37.12 -40.21
N LYS A 11 11.38 36.12 -41.08
CA LYS A 11 10.13 35.96 -41.85
C LYS A 11 8.98 35.59 -40.94
N ILE A 12 7.80 36.14 -41.10
CA ILE A 12 6.58 35.86 -40.33
C ILE A 12 6.31 34.35 -40.20
N LYS A 13 6.59 33.56 -41.24
CA LYS A 13 6.52 32.11 -41.26
C LYS A 13 7.26 31.47 -40.06
N ASN A 14 8.43 31.99 -39.68
CA ASN A 14 9.22 31.44 -38.58
C ASN A 14 8.57 31.71 -37.23
N TYR A 15 7.88 32.83 -37.03
CA TYR A 15 7.12 33.12 -35.84
C TYR A 15 5.91 32.21 -35.70
N ILE A 16 5.22 31.89 -36.80
CA ILE A 16 4.09 30.95 -36.81
C ILE A 16 4.56 29.54 -36.40
N ILE A 17 5.68 29.07 -36.98
CA ILE A 17 6.26 27.76 -36.63
C ILE A 17 6.65 27.73 -35.15
N LEU A 18 7.29 28.80 -34.65
CA LEU A 18 7.68 28.88 -33.24
C LEU A 18 6.45 28.84 -32.30
N ALA A 19 5.39 29.58 -32.65
CA ALA A 19 4.13 29.58 -31.90
C ALA A 19 3.48 28.19 -31.87
N LEU A 20 3.45 27.50 -33.01
CA LEU A 20 2.92 26.11 -33.08
C LEU A 20 3.74 25.14 -32.25
N LEU A 21 5.07 25.24 -32.28
CA LEU A 21 5.96 24.42 -31.44
C LEU A 21 5.74 24.71 -29.95
N PHE A 22 5.53 25.96 -29.56
CA PHE A 22 5.25 26.35 -28.19
C PHE A 22 3.91 25.79 -27.72
N ILE A 23 2.85 25.90 -28.54
CA ILE A 23 1.51 25.33 -28.22
C ILE A 23 1.59 23.79 -28.10
N ALA A 24 2.27 23.13 -29.02
CA ALA A 24 2.45 21.68 -28.97
C ALA A 24 3.25 21.26 -27.74
N GLY A 25 4.31 21.99 -27.39
CA GLY A 25 5.11 21.72 -26.20
C GLY A 25 4.32 21.88 -24.89
N THR A 26 3.55 22.98 -24.78
CA THR A 26 2.69 23.19 -23.59
C THR A 26 1.60 22.15 -23.49
N GLY A 27 0.94 21.79 -24.60
CA GLY A 27 -0.06 20.72 -24.63
C GLY A 27 0.51 19.37 -24.20
N LEU A 28 1.69 19.00 -24.68
CA LEU A 28 2.38 17.78 -24.27
C LEU A 28 2.73 17.78 -22.79
N THR A 29 3.21 18.90 -22.26
CA THR A 29 3.55 19.03 -20.84
C THR A 29 2.32 18.83 -19.95
N LEU A 30 1.19 19.45 -20.29
CA LEU A 30 -0.07 19.30 -19.55
C LEU A 30 -0.55 17.85 -19.58
N TYR A 31 -0.49 17.20 -20.74
CA TYR A 31 -0.86 15.79 -20.87
C TYR A 31 0.02 14.87 -20.00
N LEU A 32 1.33 15.09 -20.00
CA LEU A 32 2.25 14.32 -19.14
C LEU A 32 2.00 14.56 -17.65
N CYS A 33 1.63 15.79 -17.26
CA CYS A 33 1.25 16.07 -15.86
C CYS A 33 -0.02 15.31 -15.43
N GLU A 34 -1.02 15.20 -16.31
CA GLU A 34 -2.22 14.40 -16.03
C GLU A 34 -1.90 12.91 -15.93
N LEU A 35 -1.14 12.37 -16.87
CA LEU A 35 -0.69 10.97 -16.81
C LEU A 35 0.07 10.68 -15.51
N TYR A 36 0.94 11.60 -15.08
CA TYR A 36 1.67 11.44 -13.84
C TYR A 36 0.76 11.40 -12.61
N LYS A 37 -0.28 12.24 -12.56
CA LYS A 37 -1.28 12.21 -11.47
C LYS A 37 -2.02 10.87 -11.41
N VAL A 38 -2.51 10.39 -12.55
CA VAL A 38 -3.20 9.09 -12.65
C VAL A 38 -2.27 7.96 -12.22
N TYR A 39 -1.01 7.98 -12.64
CA TYR A 39 0.00 7.01 -12.22
C TYR A 39 0.26 7.06 -10.71
N GLU A 40 0.37 8.25 -10.11
CA GLU A 40 0.55 8.43 -8.66
C GLU A 40 -0.65 7.90 -7.88
N GLU A 41 -1.88 8.17 -8.34
CA GLU A 41 -3.10 7.63 -7.73
C GLU A 41 -3.14 6.10 -7.81
N TYR A 42 -2.84 5.54 -8.98
CA TYR A 42 -2.74 4.09 -9.15
C TYR A 42 -1.70 3.47 -8.21
N GLN A 43 -0.53 4.09 -8.10
CA GLN A 43 0.51 3.65 -7.16
C GLN A 43 0.03 3.69 -5.70
N LYS A 44 -0.72 4.72 -5.29
CA LYS A 44 -1.29 4.84 -3.94
C LYS A 44 -2.37 3.79 -3.66
N GLN A 45 -3.14 3.40 -4.65
CA GLN A 45 -4.18 2.38 -4.51
C GLN A 45 -3.62 0.95 -4.51
N THR A 46 -2.42 0.75 -5.04
CA THR A 46 -1.81 -0.58 -5.11
C THR A 46 -0.92 -0.83 -3.89
N PRO A 47 -1.21 -1.86 -3.07
CA PRO A 47 -0.37 -2.23 -1.93
C PRO A 47 1.04 -2.63 -2.38
N VAL A 48 2.06 -2.31 -1.60
CA VAL A 48 3.45 -2.70 -1.90
C VAL A 48 3.62 -4.22 -1.79
N ILE A 49 2.82 -4.87 -0.95
CA ILE A 49 2.86 -6.31 -0.67
C ILE A 49 2.14 -7.18 -1.72
N ARG A 50 1.41 -6.57 -2.66
CA ARG A 50 0.49 -7.24 -3.60
C ARG A 50 1.10 -8.45 -4.32
N ASP A 51 2.34 -8.33 -4.80
CA ASP A 51 3.00 -9.40 -5.55
C ASP A 51 3.63 -10.47 -4.66
N THR A 52 3.51 -10.33 -3.34
CA THR A 52 4.15 -11.21 -2.36
C THR A 52 3.14 -12.04 -1.59
N LEU A 53 2.00 -11.49 -1.27
CA LEU A 53 0.92 -12.15 -0.53
C LEU A 53 -0.35 -12.22 -1.37
N SER A 54 -1.10 -13.30 -1.21
CA SER A 54 -2.47 -13.40 -1.72
C SER A 54 -3.36 -12.40 -1.00
N GLU A 55 -4.19 -11.67 -1.74
CA GLU A 55 -5.13 -10.69 -1.19
C GLU A 55 -6.51 -11.32 -1.06
N ILE A 56 -7.14 -11.14 0.11
CA ILE A 56 -8.55 -11.46 0.33
C ILE A 56 -9.35 -10.17 0.48
N LYS A 57 -10.62 -10.20 0.07
CA LYS A 57 -11.56 -9.10 0.28
C LYS A 57 -12.17 -9.20 1.67
N TYR A 58 -12.61 -8.06 2.19
CA TYR A 58 -13.28 -8.00 3.48
C TYR A 58 -14.52 -8.91 3.55
N GLU A 59 -15.30 -8.94 2.47
CA GLU A 59 -16.52 -9.74 2.36
C GLU A 59 -16.25 -11.26 2.44
N ASP A 60 -15.06 -11.68 2.04
CA ASP A 60 -14.65 -13.09 1.99
C ASP A 60 -13.93 -13.54 3.27
N LEU A 61 -13.67 -12.62 4.22
CA LEU A 61 -12.84 -12.89 5.40
C LEU A 61 -13.36 -14.06 6.26
N GLU A 62 -14.67 -14.08 6.52
CA GLU A 62 -15.28 -15.14 7.34
C GLU A 62 -15.18 -16.51 6.67
N HIS A 63 -15.49 -16.57 5.38
CA HIS A 63 -15.34 -17.79 4.57
C HIS A 63 -13.90 -18.27 4.52
N TYR A 64 -12.98 -17.34 4.31
CA TYR A 64 -11.56 -17.66 4.27
C TYR A 64 -11.07 -18.28 5.59
N ILE A 65 -11.51 -17.75 6.75
CA ILE A 65 -11.14 -18.30 8.07
C ILE A 65 -11.79 -19.68 8.31
N LEU A 66 -13.02 -19.90 7.81
CA LEU A 66 -13.67 -21.22 7.89
C LEU A 66 -12.91 -22.28 7.09
N ASP A 67 -12.45 -21.93 5.89
CA ASP A 67 -11.70 -22.83 5.02
C ASP A 67 -10.25 -22.99 5.48
N ASN A 68 -9.69 -21.97 6.13
CA ASN A 68 -8.31 -21.91 6.62
C ASN A 68 -8.28 -21.57 8.12
N PRO A 69 -8.69 -22.48 9.00
CA PRO A 69 -8.86 -22.18 10.43
C PRO A 69 -7.55 -21.86 11.14
N THR A 70 -6.41 -22.29 10.61
CA THR A 70 -5.07 -21.90 11.07
C THR A 70 -4.40 -21.05 9.99
N THR A 71 -4.43 -19.74 10.17
CA THR A 71 -3.91 -18.76 9.18
C THR A 71 -3.43 -17.49 9.85
N ILE A 72 -2.66 -16.70 9.13
CA ILE A 72 -2.22 -15.39 9.58
C ILE A 72 -2.75 -14.34 8.60
N ILE A 73 -3.44 -13.35 9.14
CA ILE A 73 -3.98 -12.27 8.36
C ILE A 73 -3.19 -11.00 8.64
N TYR A 74 -2.53 -10.48 7.60
CA TYR A 74 -1.91 -9.16 7.60
C TYR A 74 -2.93 -8.13 7.14
N MET A 75 -3.19 -7.12 7.95
CA MET A 75 -4.20 -6.09 7.72
C MET A 75 -3.55 -4.73 7.53
N CYS A 76 -3.86 -4.07 6.42
CA CYS A 76 -3.38 -2.71 6.15
C CYS A 76 -4.27 -1.98 5.13
N THR A 77 -3.99 -0.69 4.93
CA THR A 77 -4.60 0.12 3.87
C THR A 77 -3.54 0.52 2.86
N SER A 78 -3.82 0.35 1.56
CA SER A 78 -2.85 0.57 0.48
C SER A 78 -2.37 2.02 0.37
N SER A 79 -3.22 3.00 0.74
CA SER A 79 -2.92 4.44 0.66
C SER A 79 -2.16 4.98 1.88
N ASP A 80 -2.14 4.24 3.01
CA ASP A 80 -1.46 4.70 4.23
C ASP A 80 0.07 4.59 4.08
N MET A 81 0.76 5.71 4.29
CA MET A 81 2.22 5.78 4.22
C MET A 81 2.92 4.93 5.30
N VAL A 82 2.28 4.70 6.45
CA VAL A 82 2.83 3.82 7.51
C VAL A 82 2.83 2.38 7.02
N CYS A 83 1.71 1.92 6.45
CA CYS A 83 1.57 0.62 5.83
C CYS A 83 2.60 0.45 4.70
N ARG A 84 2.64 1.38 3.74
CA ARG A 84 3.56 1.31 2.59
C ARG A 84 5.04 1.24 2.99
N ASN A 85 5.44 2.02 3.99
CA ASN A 85 6.83 1.99 4.47
C ASN A 85 7.14 0.70 5.22
N TYR A 86 6.21 0.19 6.00
CA TYR A 86 6.35 -1.09 6.68
C TYR A 86 6.43 -2.25 5.67
N GLU A 87 5.58 -2.27 4.66
CA GLU A 87 5.50 -3.33 3.64
C GLU A 87 6.80 -3.52 2.85
N LYS A 88 7.58 -2.44 2.62
CA LYS A 88 8.87 -2.52 1.93
C LYS A 88 9.86 -3.48 2.60
N ASP A 89 9.90 -3.46 3.93
CA ASP A 89 10.81 -4.31 4.69
C ASP A 89 10.11 -5.62 5.11
N PHE A 90 8.79 -5.62 5.29
CA PHE A 90 8.01 -6.81 5.57
C PHE A 90 8.04 -7.80 4.40
N LYS A 91 7.98 -7.32 3.17
CA LYS A 91 8.17 -8.12 1.96
C LYS A 91 9.46 -8.93 2.00
N LYS A 92 10.59 -8.30 2.35
CA LYS A 92 11.88 -8.97 2.48
C LYS A 92 11.86 -10.05 3.57
N LEU A 93 11.18 -9.78 4.69
CA LEU A 93 11.04 -10.75 5.77
C LEU A 93 10.23 -11.97 5.33
N ILE A 94 9.08 -11.75 4.64
CA ILE A 94 8.23 -12.82 4.11
C ILE A 94 9.02 -13.71 3.15
N GLU A 95 9.74 -13.10 2.20
CA GLU A 95 10.55 -13.81 1.21
C GLU A 95 11.68 -14.60 1.88
N SER A 96 12.38 -14.01 2.85
CA SER A 96 13.50 -14.67 3.56
C SER A 96 13.09 -15.82 4.46
N LYS A 97 11.82 -15.87 4.87
CA LYS A 97 11.25 -16.89 5.76
C LYS A 97 10.25 -17.81 5.05
N GLU A 98 10.09 -17.68 3.74
CA GLU A 98 9.16 -18.47 2.90
C GLU A 98 7.72 -18.48 3.45
N LEU A 99 7.20 -17.30 3.84
CA LEU A 99 5.90 -17.15 4.49
C LEU A 99 4.76 -16.78 3.52
N GLN A 100 4.99 -16.78 2.21
CA GLN A 100 4.03 -16.31 1.20
C GLN A 100 2.70 -17.07 1.23
N GLU A 101 2.74 -18.37 1.53
CA GLU A 101 1.55 -19.22 1.59
C GLU A 101 0.91 -19.26 2.99
N LYS A 102 1.57 -18.74 4.01
CA LYS A 102 1.12 -18.78 5.42
C LYS A 102 0.46 -17.48 5.87
N ILE A 103 0.72 -16.40 5.17
CA ILE A 103 0.19 -15.07 5.47
C ILE A 103 -0.67 -14.63 4.30
N VAL A 104 -1.87 -14.14 4.60
CA VAL A 104 -2.76 -13.54 3.60
C VAL A 104 -2.96 -12.07 3.92
N TYR A 105 -3.11 -11.25 2.88
CA TYR A 105 -3.31 -9.81 3.00
C TYR A 105 -4.79 -9.46 2.95
N LEU A 106 -5.27 -8.76 3.98
CA LEU A 106 -6.59 -8.14 4.01
C LEU A 106 -6.45 -6.64 3.78
N ASN A 107 -6.89 -6.19 2.62
CA ASN A 107 -6.86 -4.78 2.23
C ASN A 107 -8.09 -4.05 2.77
N LEU A 108 -7.88 -3.09 3.67
CA LEU A 108 -8.92 -2.31 4.32
C LEU A 108 -9.13 -0.91 3.71
N SER A 109 -8.60 -0.66 2.51
CA SER A 109 -8.67 0.68 1.88
C SER A 109 -10.09 1.15 1.57
N ASN A 110 -10.99 0.22 1.23
CA ASN A 110 -12.37 0.50 0.85
C ASN A 110 -13.38 0.11 1.95
N VAL A 111 -12.90 -0.09 3.18
CA VAL A 111 -13.71 -0.53 4.31
C VAL A 111 -13.80 0.59 5.33
N ASN A 112 -14.97 0.76 5.95
CA ASN A 112 -15.09 1.61 7.13
C ASN A 112 -14.33 0.94 8.29
N GLN A 113 -13.16 1.47 8.61
CA GLN A 113 -12.21 0.85 9.54
C GLN A 113 -12.75 0.78 10.98
N GLU A 114 -13.52 1.77 11.42
CA GLU A 114 -14.12 1.79 12.76
C GLU A 114 -15.17 0.68 12.89
N GLU A 115 -16.07 0.59 11.92
CA GLU A 115 -17.11 -0.45 11.86
C GLU A 115 -16.50 -1.85 11.74
N PHE A 116 -15.45 -2.00 10.92
CA PHE A 116 -14.72 -3.26 10.80
C PHE A 116 -14.12 -3.70 12.13
N VAL A 117 -13.40 -2.80 12.81
CA VAL A 117 -12.75 -3.09 14.09
C VAL A 117 -13.79 -3.44 15.16
N GLU A 118 -14.92 -2.75 15.19
CA GLU A 118 -16.01 -3.05 16.13
C GLU A 118 -16.56 -4.46 15.90
N LYS A 119 -16.94 -4.78 14.66
CA LYS A 119 -17.46 -6.11 14.29
C LYS A 119 -16.45 -7.21 14.55
N PHE A 120 -15.19 -6.98 14.17
CA PHE A 120 -14.10 -7.94 14.43
C PHE A 120 -13.94 -8.27 15.92
N ASN A 121 -13.90 -7.24 16.77
CA ASN A 121 -13.76 -7.42 18.22
C ASN A 121 -14.99 -8.06 18.87
N GLN A 122 -16.18 -7.83 18.34
CA GLN A 122 -17.41 -8.48 18.81
C GLN A 122 -17.42 -9.98 18.46
N GLN A 123 -16.96 -10.31 17.25
CA GLN A 123 -16.98 -11.68 16.73
C GLN A 123 -15.90 -12.54 17.37
N TYR A 124 -14.65 -12.07 17.40
CA TYR A 124 -13.52 -12.91 17.82
C TYR A 124 -13.14 -12.80 19.29
N LYS A 125 -13.65 -11.82 20.03
CA LYS A 125 -13.55 -11.69 21.51
C LYS A 125 -12.17 -12.00 22.11
N TYR A 126 -11.10 -11.57 21.44
CA TYR A 126 -9.75 -11.79 21.94
C TYR A 126 -9.39 -10.82 23.07
N LYS A 127 -8.45 -11.22 23.95
CA LYS A 127 -8.03 -10.41 25.12
C LYS A 127 -7.44 -9.04 24.75
N ILE A 128 -6.76 -8.96 23.59
CA ILE A 128 -6.24 -7.71 23.02
C ILE A 128 -7.19 -7.32 21.90
N LYS A 129 -7.77 -6.14 21.98
CA LYS A 129 -8.68 -5.65 20.95
C LYS A 129 -7.91 -5.14 19.76
N LEU A 130 -8.37 -5.47 18.56
CA LEU A 130 -7.94 -4.82 17.35
C LEU A 130 -8.32 -3.34 17.40
N THR A 131 -7.47 -2.48 16.89
CA THR A 131 -7.70 -1.02 16.75
C THR A 131 -7.49 -0.59 15.31
N THR A 132 -7.78 0.64 15.00
CA THR A 132 -7.50 1.23 13.68
C THR A 132 -6.03 1.58 13.45
N SER A 133 -5.14 1.17 14.36
CA SER A 133 -3.69 1.41 14.24
C SER A 133 -3.03 0.32 13.38
N TYR A 134 -3.01 0.53 12.07
CA TYR A 134 -2.34 -0.38 11.13
C TYR A 134 -0.86 -0.02 10.94
N PRO A 135 -0.03 -0.98 10.52
CA PRO A 135 -0.32 -2.38 10.17
C PRO A 135 -0.64 -3.25 11.38
N ALA A 136 -1.40 -4.34 11.14
CA ALA A 136 -1.71 -5.36 12.13
C ALA A 136 -1.54 -6.77 11.56
N LEU A 137 -1.10 -7.72 12.40
CA LEU A 137 -1.06 -9.16 12.11
C LEU A 137 -1.92 -9.89 13.13
N VAL A 138 -2.82 -10.71 12.64
CA VAL A 138 -3.71 -11.55 13.44
C VAL A 138 -3.43 -13.00 13.14
N VAL A 139 -3.13 -13.79 14.15
CA VAL A 139 -2.95 -15.24 14.04
C VAL A 139 -4.25 -15.91 14.45
N PHE A 140 -4.78 -16.73 13.56
CA PHE A 140 -5.89 -17.61 13.82
C PHE A 140 -5.38 -19.02 14.06
N ASP A 141 -6.00 -19.69 15.03
CA ASP A 141 -5.81 -21.09 15.32
C ASP A 141 -7.17 -21.71 15.65
N GLU A 142 -7.53 -22.80 14.98
CA GLU A 142 -8.85 -23.41 15.03
C GLU A 142 -10.01 -22.39 14.82
N GLY A 143 -9.83 -21.43 13.92
CA GLY A 143 -10.82 -20.38 13.63
C GLY A 143 -10.98 -19.31 14.70
N LYS A 144 -10.13 -19.29 15.73
CA LYS A 144 -10.12 -18.29 16.81
C LYS A 144 -8.86 -17.45 16.76
N VAL A 145 -8.96 -16.20 17.18
CA VAL A 145 -7.76 -15.36 17.32
C VAL A 145 -6.93 -15.90 18.49
N SER A 146 -5.76 -16.42 18.16
CA SER A 146 -4.77 -16.91 19.14
C SER A 146 -3.76 -15.84 19.52
N ASN A 147 -3.40 -14.97 18.58
CA ASN A 147 -2.46 -13.88 18.82
C ASN A 147 -2.73 -12.67 17.92
N LEU A 148 -2.36 -11.48 18.40
CA LEU A 148 -2.52 -10.21 17.70
C LEU A 148 -1.29 -9.35 17.91
N LEU A 149 -0.70 -8.85 16.82
CA LEU A 149 0.36 -7.88 16.82
C LEU A 149 -0.07 -6.65 16.01
N GLN A 150 -0.05 -5.48 16.62
CA GLN A 150 -0.37 -4.21 15.98
C GLN A 150 0.50 -3.09 16.52
N GLY A 151 0.54 -1.97 15.82
CA GLY A 151 1.07 -0.72 16.32
C GLY A 151 0.16 -0.11 17.39
N ASP A 152 0.64 0.92 18.05
CA ASP A 152 -0.17 1.81 18.88
C ASP A 152 0.04 3.26 18.39
N GLU A 153 -0.77 4.20 18.88
CA GLU A 153 -0.68 5.62 18.50
C GLU A 153 0.72 6.22 18.74
N LYS A 154 1.48 5.70 19.71
CA LYS A 154 2.79 6.18 20.11
C LYS A 154 3.94 5.40 19.49
N LYS A 155 3.72 4.11 19.18
CA LYS A 155 4.76 3.20 18.68
C LYS A 155 4.26 2.43 17.46
N LYS A 156 4.70 2.87 16.29
CA LYS A 156 4.43 2.16 15.03
C LYS A 156 4.99 0.74 15.08
N LEU A 157 4.29 -0.18 14.44
CA LEU A 157 4.79 -1.55 14.26
C LEU A 157 6.06 -1.51 13.40
N THR A 158 7.05 -2.31 13.80
CA THR A 158 8.32 -2.44 13.08
C THR A 158 8.51 -3.89 12.63
N VAL A 159 9.21 -4.09 11.53
CA VAL A 159 9.52 -5.42 10.99
C VAL A 159 10.34 -6.26 11.98
N VAL A 160 11.16 -5.62 12.82
CA VAL A 160 11.90 -6.32 13.88
C VAL A 160 10.97 -6.96 14.90
N LYS A 161 9.93 -6.23 15.35
CA LYS A 161 8.91 -6.79 16.25
C LYS A 161 8.10 -7.89 15.58
N THR A 162 7.80 -7.72 14.30
CA THR A 162 7.11 -8.75 13.52
C THR A 162 7.94 -10.01 13.37
N LYS A 163 9.25 -9.89 13.14
CA LYS A 163 10.15 -11.04 13.12
C LYS A 163 10.12 -11.81 14.45
N GLN A 164 10.23 -11.09 15.57
CA GLN A 164 10.13 -11.69 16.90
C GLN A 164 8.77 -12.36 17.15
N PHE A 165 7.68 -11.73 16.70
CA PHE A 165 6.34 -12.28 16.81
C PHE A 165 6.18 -13.56 15.99
N ILE A 166 6.70 -13.61 14.78
CA ILE A 166 6.73 -14.81 13.93
C ILE A 166 7.50 -15.95 14.61
N GLU A 167 8.67 -15.66 15.14
CA GLU A 167 9.50 -16.65 15.84
C GLU A 167 8.85 -17.16 17.13
N LEU A 168 8.26 -16.29 17.94
CA LEU A 168 7.55 -16.67 19.17
C LEU A 168 6.30 -17.53 18.92
N ASN A 169 5.61 -17.32 17.79
CA ASN A 169 4.42 -18.09 17.42
C ASN A 169 4.74 -19.29 16.53
N LYS A 170 6.03 -19.62 16.31
CA LYS A 170 6.50 -20.72 15.44
C LYS A 170 5.87 -20.71 14.06
N ILE A 171 5.67 -19.51 13.52
CA ILE A 171 5.09 -19.31 12.20
C ILE A 171 6.15 -19.65 11.15
N GLY A 172 5.90 -20.72 10.39
CA GLY A 172 6.84 -21.14 9.38
C GLY A 172 7.62 -22.42 9.70
N GLU A 173 7.50 -22.91 10.93
CA GLU A 173 8.02 -24.22 11.33
C GLU A 173 7.08 -25.37 10.99
#